data_7bf2d03ac6ad657b5adf14f104bdbacd
#
_entry.id   7bf2d03ac6ad657b5adf14f104bdbacd
#
_cell.length_a   1.000
_cell.length_b   1.000
_cell.length_c   1.000
_cell.angle_alpha   90.00
_cell.angle_beta   90.00
_cell.angle_gamma   90.00
#
_symmetry.space_group_name_H-M   'P 1'
#
loop_
_entity.id
_entity.type
_entity.pdbx_description
1 polymer ?
#
loop_
_entity_poly.entity_id
_entity_poly.type
_entity_poly.pdbx_seq_one_letter_code
_entity_poly.pdbx_strand_id
1 'polypeptide(L)'
;MTLFIDLRATPSGGIGAAEATVWDDGIHLVSTSDFSARVRGLDLLLATHGFNVDRAHGIQALTDWGQHCQLPASSLFVGVLWPGDSQFLPVIDYPFEGSEAISSGTLLASFLNENAAGAASLSFVSHSLGARTILEALTGVNLSVRRLVLMAGAIEDDCLVNEYQRAAAKAAEIFVLSSKSDAVLEFVFPVGNLVGEIVMHGHPYNRTALGRNGPSQPIALSQRGGAWQIPDGWHYGHGDYLPKNSAGPRISPPITVPAQTTLVPVQPPVDGWKPSWSAAAVSTQID
;
A
#
# COMPACT_ATOMS: atom_id res chain seq x y z
N MET A 1 20.50 -0.52 -1.43
CA MET A 1 20.14 0.53 -2.42
C MET A 1 18.69 0.29 -2.78
N THR A 2 17.85 1.30 -2.58
CA THR A 2 16.40 1.21 -2.79
C THR A 2 15.99 2.15 -3.93
N LEU A 3 15.28 1.62 -4.94
CA LEU A 3 14.68 2.45 -5.98
C LEU A 3 13.40 3.08 -5.50
N PHE A 4 13.17 4.33 -5.88
CA PHE A 4 11.93 5.05 -5.63
C PHE A 4 11.34 5.56 -6.92
N ILE A 5 10.03 5.40 -7.10
CA ILE A 5 9.21 6.15 -8.05
C ILE A 5 8.59 7.30 -7.27
N ASP A 6 8.98 8.52 -7.60
CA ASP A 6 8.49 9.74 -6.94
C ASP A 6 7.44 10.39 -7.83
N LEU A 7 6.22 10.45 -7.33
CA LEU A 7 5.04 10.99 -8.02
C LEU A 7 4.78 12.46 -7.64
N ARG A 8 5.66 13.08 -6.88
CA ARG A 8 5.56 14.47 -6.45
C ARG A 8 6.00 15.42 -7.56
N ALA A 9 5.36 16.58 -7.66
CA ALA A 9 5.69 17.58 -8.66
C ALA A 9 7.11 18.16 -8.51
N THR A 10 7.59 18.22 -7.27
CA THR A 10 8.95 18.66 -6.94
C THR A 10 9.49 17.90 -5.73
N PRO A 11 10.82 17.75 -5.58
CA PRO A 11 11.43 17.14 -4.40
C PRO A 11 11.07 17.85 -3.09
N SER A 12 10.73 19.13 -3.15
CA SER A 12 10.37 19.98 -2.01
C SER A 12 8.89 19.97 -1.64
N GLY A 13 8.07 19.08 -2.27
CA GLY A 13 6.65 18.97 -1.99
C GLY A 13 5.86 20.07 -2.72
N GLY A 14 5.40 19.79 -3.90
CA GLY A 14 4.38 20.57 -4.59
C GLY A 14 3.09 19.76 -4.63
N ILE A 15 1.96 20.44 -4.52
CA ILE A 15 0.64 19.85 -4.72
C ILE A 15 0.50 19.46 -6.19
N GLY A 16 0.20 18.19 -6.43
CA GLY A 16 -0.09 17.66 -7.76
C GLY A 16 1.09 16.98 -8.45
N ALA A 17 0.95 15.69 -8.68
CA ALA A 17 1.89 14.90 -9.45
C ALA A 17 1.82 15.31 -10.93
N ALA A 18 2.79 16.06 -11.42
CA ALA A 18 2.88 16.44 -12.82
C ALA A 18 3.60 15.38 -13.65
N GLU A 19 4.63 14.73 -13.10
CA GLU A 19 5.48 13.76 -13.79
C GLU A 19 6.16 12.84 -12.79
N ALA A 20 6.22 11.53 -13.08
CA ALA A 20 6.92 10.57 -12.26
C ALA A 20 8.42 10.61 -12.51
N THR A 21 9.21 10.60 -11.44
CA THR A 21 10.67 10.54 -11.49
C THR A 21 11.20 9.33 -10.74
N VAL A 22 12.40 8.85 -11.10
CA VAL A 22 13.02 7.70 -10.43
C VAL A 22 14.28 8.12 -9.69
N TRP A 23 14.46 7.60 -8.49
CA TRP A 23 15.58 7.93 -7.62
C TRP A 23 16.23 6.69 -7.01
N ASP A 24 17.57 6.67 -6.94
CA ASP A 24 18.33 5.75 -6.10
C ASP A 24 18.46 6.35 -4.69
N ASP A 25 18.07 5.57 -3.68
CA ASP A 25 18.11 5.94 -2.25
C ASP A 25 17.48 7.33 -1.96
N GLY A 26 16.61 7.78 -2.85
CA GLY A 26 15.95 9.08 -2.77
C GLY A 26 16.85 10.30 -3.05
N ILE A 27 18.09 10.09 -3.47
CA ILE A 27 19.13 11.13 -3.62
C ILE A 27 19.58 11.29 -5.08
N HIS A 28 19.81 10.19 -5.78
CA HIS A 28 20.35 10.22 -7.13
C HIS A 28 19.26 9.94 -8.17
N LEU A 29 19.07 10.91 -9.08
CA LEU A 29 18.10 10.75 -10.17
C LEU A 29 18.56 9.63 -11.12
N VAL A 30 17.62 8.75 -11.47
CA VAL A 30 17.81 7.63 -12.40
C VAL A 30 17.00 7.91 -13.65
N SER A 31 17.58 7.69 -14.82
CA SER A 31 16.84 7.81 -16.07
C SER A 31 15.79 6.70 -16.20
N THR A 32 14.71 6.98 -16.94
CA THR A 32 13.67 5.97 -17.20
C THR A 32 14.22 4.77 -17.98
N SER A 33 15.20 4.99 -18.86
CA SER A 33 15.90 3.91 -19.56
C SER A 33 16.69 3.01 -18.63
N ASP A 34 17.41 3.58 -17.63
CA ASP A 34 18.14 2.83 -16.62
C ASP A 34 17.18 2.07 -15.69
N PHE A 35 16.07 2.70 -15.31
CA PHE A 35 15.01 2.02 -14.57
C PHE A 35 14.49 0.81 -15.35
N SER A 36 14.09 1.00 -16.60
CA SER A 36 13.58 -0.08 -17.46
C SER A 36 14.59 -1.22 -17.64
N ALA A 37 15.88 -0.90 -17.71
CA ALA A 37 16.94 -1.91 -17.77
C ALA A 37 17.06 -2.70 -16.47
N ARG A 38 16.99 -2.02 -15.31
CA ARG A 38 17.12 -2.64 -13.98
C ARG A 38 15.95 -3.53 -13.60
N VAL A 39 14.74 -3.22 -14.04
CA VAL A 39 13.52 -3.98 -13.70
C VAL A 39 13.25 -5.15 -14.63
N ARG A 40 14.00 -5.26 -15.72
CA ARG A 40 13.78 -6.29 -16.75
C ARG A 40 13.92 -7.70 -16.19
N GLY A 41 12.84 -8.48 -16.35
CA GLY A 41 12.80 -9.88 -15.91
C GLY A 41 12.68 -10.08 -14.40
N LEU A 42 12.52 -9.00 -13.63
CA LEU A 42 12.34 -9.07 -12.18
C LEU A 42 10.86 -8.98 -11.78
N ASP A 43 10.52 -9.60 -10.67
CA ASP A 43 9.26 -9.39 -9.97
C ASP A 43 9.36 -8.10 -9.14
N LEU A 44 8.55 -7.10 -9.41
CA LEU A 44 8.59 -5.83 -8.68
C LEU A 44 7.64 -5.86 -7.49
N LEU A 45 8.15 -5.53 -6.31
CA LEU A 45 7.34 -5.23 -5.13
C LEU A 45 7.28 -3.72 -4.94
N LEU A 46 6.16 -3.12 -5.33
CA LEU A 46 5.90 -1.69 -5.18
C LEU A 46 5.22 -1.42 -3.83
N ALA A 47 5.87 -0.62 -2.98
CA ALA A 47 5.40 -0.29 -1.64
C ALA A 47 5.09 1.20 -1.53
N THR A 48 3.94 1.56 -0.95
CA THR A 48 3.55 2.96 -0.76
C THR A 48 3.20 3.29 0.68
N HIS A 49 3.56 4.50 1.10
CA HIS A 49 3.26 5.06 2.43
C HIS A 49 1.82 5.57 2.53
N GLY A 50 1.40 5.92 3.75
CA GLY A 50 0.09 6.49 4.04
C GLY A 50 0.03 8.01 3.91
N PHE A 51 -1.05 8.57 4.46
CA PHE A 51 -1.30 10.00 4.58
C PHE A 51 -0.35 10.68 5.58
N ASN A 52 -0.15 11.98 5.44
CA ASN A 52 0.66 12.84 6.29
C ASN A 52 2.14 12.38 6.39
N VAL A 53 2.68 11.94 5.27
CA VAL A 53 4.08 11.51 5.15
C VAL A 53 4.76 12.37 4.09
N ASP A 54 5.67 13.23 4.51
CA ASP A 54 6.51 13.98 3.59
C ASP A 54 7.53 13.09 2.86
N ARG A 55 8.22 13.64 1.87
CA ARG A 55 9.17 12.90 1.06
C ARG A 55 10.29 12.25 1.88
N ALA A 56 10.86 12.95 2.84
CA ALA A 56 12.00 12.46 3.61
C ALA A 56 11.57 11.29 4.52
N HIS A 57 10.46 11.44 5.22
CA HIS A 57 9.88 10.37 6.03
C HIS A 57 9.42 9.18 5.18
N GLY A 58 8.87 9.43 3.98
CA GLY A 58 8.50 8.38 3.03
C GLY A 58 9.70 7.56 2.57
N ILE A 59 10.80 8.21 2.19
CA ILE A 59 12.06 7.54 1.84
C ILE A 59 12.55 6.68 3.00
N GLN A 60 12.61 7.24 4.21
CA GLN A 60 13.07 6.52 5.38
C GLN A 60 12.20 5.28 5.67
N ALA A 61 10.88 5.46 5.76
CA ALA A 61 9.96 4.39 6.09
C ALA A 61 9.98 3.24 5.05
N LEU A 62 10.02 3.59 3.76
CA LEU A 62 10.06 2.59 2.69
C LEU A 62 11.43 1.93 2.57
N THR A 63 12.52 2.64 2.85
CA THR A 63 13.85 2.03 2.94
C THR A 63 13.92 1.01 4.06
N ASP A 64 13.45 1.38 5.25
CA ASP A 64 13.41 0.47 6.39
C ASP A 64 12.53 -0.75 6.09
N TRP A 65 11.40 -0.54 5.45
CA TRP A 65 10.52 -1.62 5.05
C TRP A 65 11.21 -2.57 4.07
N GLY A 66 11.80 -2.05 2.98
CA GLY A 66 12.53 -2.84 2.01
C GLY A 66 13.67 -3.67 2.61
N GLN A 67 14.37 -3.12 3.62
CA GLN A 67 15.42 -3.85 4.35
C GLN A 67 14.89 -5.02 5.21
N HIS A 68 13.62 -4.96 5.63
CA HIS A 68 12.98 -6.03 6.39
C HIS A 68 12.33 -7.09 5.47
N CYS A 69 12.16 -6.78 4.19
CA CYS A 69 11.67 -7.74 3.21
C CYS A 69 12.76 -8.77 2.86
N GLN A 70 12.42 -10.05 2.94
CA GLN A 70 13.29 -11.13 2.49
C GLN A 70 12.90 -11.52 1.06
N LEU A 71 13.28 -10.68 0.10
CA LEU A 71 12.94 -10.90 -1.29
C LEU A 71 13.93 -11.87 -1.96
N PRO A 72 13.44 -12.78 -2.83
CA PRO A 72 14.31 -13.59 -3.68
C PRO A 72 15.13 -12.69 -4.62
N ALA A 73 16.26 -13.21 -5.12
CA ALA A 73 17.14 -12.47 -6.01
C ALA A 73 16.48 -12.06 -7.35
N SER A 74 15.39 -12.72 -7.71
CA SER A 74 14.56 -12.38 -8.88
C SER A 74 13.57 -11.24 -8.62
N SER A 75 13.54 -10.68 -7.42
CA SER A 75 12.59 -9.64 -7.02
C SER A 75 13.30 -8.35 -6.66
N LEU A 76 12.63 -7.22 -6.89
CA LEU A 76 13.14 -5.89 -6.57
C LEU A 76 12.09 -5.11 -5.77
N PHE A 77 12.49 -4.57 -4.62
CA PHE A 77 11.68 -3.62 -3.86
C PHE A 77 11.78 -2.23 -4.48
N VAL A 78 10.64 -1.60 -4.69
CA VAL A 78 10.53 -0.23 -5.22
C VAL A 78 9.59 0.58 -4.31
N GLY A 79 10.10 1.65 -3.72
CA GLY A 79 9.30 2.59 -2.96
C GLY A 79 8.49 3.51 -3.89
N VAL A 80 7.24 3.76 -3.56
CA VAL A 80 6.39 4.72 -4.27
C VAL A 80 6.10 5.90 -3.35
N LEU A 81 6.60 7.07 -3.73
CA LEU A 81 6.42 8.34 -3.00
C LEU A 81 5.33 9.15 -3.70
N TRP A 82 4.23 9.37 -3.02
CA TRP A 82 3.12 10.20 -3.51
C TRP A 82 2.92 11.44 -2.63
N PRO A 83 2.34 12.55 -3.12
CA PRO A 83 2.16 13.79 -2.36
C PRO A 83 1.02 13.64 -1.33
N GLY A 84 1.26 12.88 -0.27
CA GLY A 84 0.33 12.65 0.82
C GLY A 84 0.63 13.49 2.07
N ASP A 85 1.39 14.56 1.92
CA ASP A 85 1.75 15.49 3.00
C ASP A 85 0.84 16.73 2.96
N SER A 86 -0.15 16.74 3.81
CA SER A 86 -1.03 17.89 4.02
C SER A 86 -0.25 19.08 4.61
N GLN A 87 -0.41 20.26 3.98
CA GLN A 87 0.13 21.53 4.53
C GLN A 87 -0.86 22.19 5.51
N PHE A 88 -2.05 21.64 5.70
CA PHE A 88 -3.12 22.16 6.55
C PHE A 88 -3.56 21.13 7.60
N LEU A 89 -4.60 21.43 8.37
CA LEU A 89 -5.05 20.60 9.50
C LEU A 89 -5.46 19.19 9.02
N PRO A 90 -4.94 18.11 9.61
CA PRO A 90 -5.06 16.73 9.13
C PRO A 90 -6.50 16.23 8.87
N VAL A 91 -7.48 16.80 9.55
CA VAL A 91 -8.89 16.37 9.45
C VAL A 91 -9.64 17.08 8.32
N ILE A 92 -9.19 18.28 7.90
CA ILE A 92 -9.88 19.10 6.90
C ILE A 92 -9.41 18.75 5.48
N ASP A 93 -8.17 18.27 5.34
CA ASP A 93 -7.57 18.00 4.04
C ASP A 93 -7.79 16.58 3.53
N TYR A 94 -8.29 15.67 4.36
CA TYR A 94 -8.53 14.27 3.98
C TYR A 94 -9.32 14.09 2.66
N PRO A 95 -10.36 14.88 2.35
CA PRO A 95 -11.06 14.80 1.07
C PRO A 95 -10.21 15.19 -0.14
N PHE A 96 -9.32 16.18 0.02
CA PHE A 96 -8.42 16.62 -1.05
C PHE A 96 -7.32 15.58 -1.30
N GLU A 97 -6.80 14.97 -0.26
CA GLU A 97 -5.81 13.89 -0.34
C GLU A 97 -6.35 12.64 -1.04
N GLY A 98 -7.66 12.38 -0.95
CA GLY A 98 -8.31 11.33 -1.74
C GLY A 98 -8.15 11.56 -3.25
N SER A 99 -8.29 12.81 -3.72
CA SER A 99 -8.10 13.18 -5.12
C SER A 99 -6.63 13.12 -5.56
N GLU A 100 -5.70 13.45 -4.67
CA GLU A 100 -4.27 13.33 -4.93
C GLU A 100 -3.83 11.86 -4.99
N ALA A 101 -4.38 11.00 -4.13
CA ALA A 101 -4.15 9.57 -4.18
C ALA A 101 -4.62 8.96 -5.52
N ILE A 102 -5.79 9.39 -6.03
CA ILE A 102 -6.32 8.98 -7.34
C ILE A 102 -5.42 9.46 -8.46
N SER A 103 -5.06 10.75 -8.48
CA SER A 103 -4.19 11.33 -9.52
C SER A 103 -2.82 10.65 -9.51
N SER A 104 -2.26 10.39 -8.34
CA SER A 104 -1.00 9.67 -8.16
C SER A 104 -1.09 8.23 -8.66
N GLY A 105 -2.19 7.54 -8.39
CA GLY A 105 -2.42 6.18 -8.89
C GLY A 105 -2.48 6.13 -10.42
N THR A 106 -3.18 7.07 -11.04
CA THR A 106 -3.26 7.19 -12.51
C THR A 106 -1.88 7.45 -13.12
N LEU A 107 -1.10 8.35 -12.52
CA LEU A 107 0.26 8.63 -12.96
C LEU A 107 1.18 7.41 -12.80
N LEU A 108 1.08 6.71 -11.67
CA LEU A 108 1.84 5.48 -11.43
C LEU A 108 1.52 4.42 -12.48
N ALA A 109 0.26 4.23 -12.82
CA ALA A 109 -0.15 3.27 -13.87
C ALA A 109 0.48 3.60 -15.22
N SER A 110 0.42 4.86 -15.64
CA SER A 110 1.04 5.33 -16.90
C SER A 110 2.54 5.07 -16.89
N PHE A 111 3.23 5.48 -15.83
CA PHE A 111 4.66 5.27 -15.68
C PHE A 111 5.05 3.79 -15.75
N LEU A 112 4.33 2.90 -15.04
CA LEU A 112 4.61 1.46 -15.04
C LEU A 112 4.37 0.84 -16.42
N ASN A 113 3.29 1.19 -17.11
CA ASN A 113 3.01 0.68 -18.44
C ASN A 113 4.11 1.05 -19.45
N GLU A 114 4.69 2.23 -19.33
CA GLU A 114 5.74 2.71 -20.23
C GLU A 114 7.12 2.16 -19.87
N ASN A 115 7.45 2.12 -18.58
CA ASN A 115 8.83 1.92 -18.13
C ASN A 115 9.08 0.56 -17.45
N ALA A 116 8.04 -0.15 -17.02
CA ALA A 116 8.16 -1.46 -16.39
C ALA A 116 7.64 -2.63 -17.26
N ALA A 117 7.39 -2.41 -18.55
CA ALA A 117 6.87 -3.42 -19.46
C ALA A 117 7.76 -4.67 -19.59
N GLY A 118 9.05 -4.55 -19.24
CA GLY A 118 10.00 -5.66 -19.21
C GLY A 118 10.04 -6.44 -17.91
N ALA A 119 9.31 -6.03 -16.86
CA ALA A 119 9.24 -6.75 -15.60
C ALA A 119 8.50 -8.09 -15.76
N ALA A 120 8.86 -9.07 -14.95
CA ALA A 120 8.21 -10.38 -14.96
C ALA A 120 6.79 -10.32 -14.38
N SER A 121 6.63 -9.60 -13.26
CA SER A 121 5.32 -9.33 -12.66
C SER A 121 5.37 -8.11 -11.75
N LEU A 122 4.20 -7.61 -11.33
CA LEU A 122 4.07 -6.59 -10.31
C LEU A 122 3.38 -7.17 -9.07
N SER A 123 3.86 -6.76 -7.91
CA SER A 123 3.18 -6.93 -6.63
C SER A 123 3.09 -5.57 -5.95
N PHE A 124 1.98 -5.30 -5.28
CA PHE A 124 1.74 -4.04 -4.62
C PHE A 124 1.49 -4.23 -3.13
N VAL A 125 2.04 -3.36 -2.33
CA VAL A 125 1.78 -3.31 -0.90
C VAL A 125 1.57 -1.86 -0.47
N SER A 126 0.56 -1.62 0.35
CA SER A 126 0.18 -0.28 0.78
C SER A 126 -0.07 -0.21 2.27
N HIS A 127 0.12 1.00 2.81
CA HIS A 127 -0.28 1.36 4.16
C HIS A 127 -1.29 2.51 4.10
N SER A 128 -2.35 2.44 4.90
CA SER A 128 -3.31 3.53 5.11
C SER A 128 -3.96 4.03 3.80
N LEU A 129 -3.96 5.33 3.55
CA LEU A 129 -4.50 5.96 2.33
C LEU A 129 -3.72 5.59 1.05
N GLY A 130 -2.49 5.11 1.17
CA GLY A 130 -1.77 4.51 0.04
C GLY A 130 -2.50 3.35 -0.61
N ALA A 131 -3.48 2.75 0.07
CA ALA A 131 -4.37 1.74 -0.52
C ALA A 131 -5.13 2.30 -1.73
N ARG A 132 -5.64 3.53 -1.65
CA ARG A 132 -6.35 4.20 -2.76
C ARG A 132 -5.41 4.44 -3.94
N THR A 133 -4.19 4.93 -3.69
CA THR A 133 -3.18 5.12 -4.73
C THR A 133 -2.89 3.83 -5.49
N ILE A 134 -2.70 2.71 -4.78
CA ILE A 134 -2.39 1.42 -5.41
C ILE A 134 -3.60 0.86 -6.15
N LEU A 135 -4.79 0.92 -5.58
CA LEU A 135 -6.01 0.42 -6.24
C LEU A 135 -6.32 1.20 -7.50
N GLU A 136 -6.11 2.52 -7.48
CA GLU A 136 -6.23 3.35 -8.69
C GLU A 136 -5.18 2.98 -9.73
N ALA A 137 -3.92 2.78 -9.32
CA ALA A 137 -2.88 2.32 -10.24
C ALA A 137 -3.24 0.98 -10.88
N LEU A 138 -3.77 0.03 -10.11
CA LEU A 138 -4.22 -1.25 -10.66
C LEU A 138 -5.32 -1.09 -11.71
N THR A 139 -6.17 -0.08 -11.58
CA THR A 139 -7.21 0.19 -12.58
C THR A 139 -6.60 0.42 -13.97
N GLY A 140 -5.49 1.18 -14.04
CA GLY A 140 -4.82 1.56 -15.29
C GLY A 140 -3.66 0.66 -15.74
N VAL A 141 -3.10 -0.18 -14.86
CA VAL A 141 -1.96 -1.06 -15.19
C VAL A 141 -2.37 -2.17 -16.15
N ASN A 142 -1.56 -2.38 -17.21
CA ASN A 142 -1.74 -3.43 -18.23
C ASN A 142 -0.81 -4.64 -18.02
N LEU A 143 0.05 -4.59 -17.01
CA LEU A 143 1.01 -5.65 -16.69
C LEU A 143 0.38 -6.71 -15.78
N SER A 144 1.00 -7.89 -15.75
CA SER A 144 0.57 -8.96 -14.85
C SER A 144 0.77 -8.55 -13.38
N VAL A 145 -0.29 -8.62 -12.58
CA VAL A 145 -0.26 -8.32 -11.15
C VAL A 145 -0.37 -9.64 -10.39
N ARG A 146 0.71 -9.98 -9.69
CA ARG A 146 0.79 -11.21 -8.90
C ARG A 146 0.06 -11.03 -7.56
N ARG A 147 0.36 -9.94 -6.84
CA ARG A 147 -0.12 -9.76 -5.47
C ARG A 147 -0.49 -8.32 -5.13
N LEU A 148 -1.55 -8.21 -4.32
CA LEU A 148 -1.99 -6.98 -3.69
C LEU A 148 -2.06 -7.19 -2.17
N VAL A 149 -1.34 -6.38 -1.39
CA VAL A 149 -1.39 -6.39 0.08
C VAL A 149 -1.85 -5.02 0.57
N LEU A 150 -2.96 -4.99 1.29
CA LEU A 150 -3.55 -3.78 1.86
C LEU A 150 -3.44 -3.82 3.39
N MET A 151 -2.64 -2.95 3.97
CA MET A 151 -2.40 -2.86 5.41
C MET A 151 -3.01 -1.59 5.97
N ALA A 152 -3.80 -1.71 7.03
CA ALA A 152 -4.49 -0.57 7.65
C ALA A 152 -5.19 0.32 6.62
N GLY A 153 -5.78 -0.25 5.56
CA GLY A 153 -6.32 0.50 4.42
C GLY A 153 -7.36 1.53 4.84
N ALA A 154 -7.04 2.81 4.65
CA ALA A 154 -7.95 3.94 4.89
C ALA A 154 -8.84 4.15 3.65
N ILE A 155 -9.66 3.17 3.38
CA ILE A 155 -10.61 3.09 2.29
C ILE A 155 -11.82 2.27 2.75
N GLU A 156 -12.96 2.39 2.09
CA GLU A 156 -14.21 1.71 2.43
C GLU A 156 -14.04 0.18 2.44
N ASP A 157 -14.70 -0.48 3.37
CA ASP A 157 -14.59 -1.93 3.59
C ASP A 157 -15.17 -2.78 2.44
N ASP A 158 -15.99 -2.19 1.58
CA ASP A 158 -16.56 -2.82 0.38
C ASP A 158 -15.87 -2.41 -0.94
N CYS A 159 -14.81 -1.62 -0.88
CA CYS A 159 -14.14 -1.06 -2.06
C CYS A 159 -13.69 -2.13 -3.07
N LEU A 160 -13.30 -3.31 -2.61
CA LEU A 160 -12.81 -4.40 -3.46
C LEU A 160 -13.93 -5.10 -4.26
N VAL A 161 -15.19 -4.92 -3.88
CA VAL A 161 -16.36 -5.47 -4.59
C VAL A 161 -17.20 -4.39 -5.27
N ASN A 162 -16.92 -3.14 -5.02
CA ASN A 162 -17.58 -1.96 -5.58
C ASN A 162 -16.62 -1.11 -6.42
N GLU A 163 -16.11 -0.02 -5.86
CA GLU A 163 -15.31 1.00 -6.57
C GLU A 163 -14.10 0.39 -7.32
N TYR A 164 -13.38 -0.53 -6.67
CA TYR A 164 -12.17 -1.16 -7.20
C TYR A 164 -12.32 -2.63 -7.55
N GLN A 165 -13.54 -3.09 -7.83
CA GLN A 165 -13.78 -4.48 -8.23
C GLN A 165 -12.92 -4.91 -9.43
N ARG A 166 -12.81 -4.05 -10.45
CA ARG A 166 -12.01 -4.35 -11.64
C ARG A 166 -10.51 -4.34 -11.35
N ALA A 167 -10.04 -3.46 -10.49
CA ALA A 167 -8.65 -3.42 -10.05
C ALA A 167 -8.32 -4.68 -9.25
N ALA A 168 -9.15 -5.03 -8.28
CA ALA A 168 -9.00 -6.26 -7.49
C ALA A 168 -8.92 -7.50 -8.38
N ALA A 169 -9.77 -7.59 -9.40
CA ALA A 169 -9.78 -8.73 -10.33
C ALA A 169 -8.48 -8.92 -11.14
N LYS A 170 -7.62 -7.90 -11.23
CA LYS A 170 -6.31 -8.01 -11.90
C LYS A 170 -5.25 -8.71 -11.05
N ALA A 171 -5.35 -8.66 -9.72
CA ALA A 171 -4.39 -9.28 -8.83
C ALA A 171 -4.66 -10.79 -8.69
N ALA A 172 -3.64 -11.63 -8.88
CA ALA A 172 -3.79 -13.08 -8.69
C ALA A 172 -4.00 -13.46 -7.21
N GLU A 173 -3.51 -12.63 -6.29
CA GLU A 173 -3.64 -12.82 -4.85
C GLU A 173 -3.92 -11.48 -4.17
N ILE A 174 -4.85 -11.49 -3.19
CA ILE A 174 -5.18 -10.29 -2.40
C ILE A 174 -5.08 -10.63 -0.92
N PHE A 175 -4.38 -9.78 -0.17
CA PHE A 175 -4.24 -9.88 1.28
C PHE A 175 -4.65 -8.58 1.94
N VAL A 176 -5.52 -8.67 2.95
CA VAL A 176 -5.97 -7.53 3.74
C VAL A 176 -5.54 -7.74 5.19
N LEU A 177 -4.83 -6.78 5.76
CA LEU A 177 -4.43 -6.76 7.16
C LEU A 177 -5.20 -5.67 7.89
N SER A 178 -5.97 -6.03 8.89
CA SER A 178 -6.85 -5.12 9.63
C SER A 178 -6.70 -5.26 11.14
N SER A 179 -6.95 -4.17 11.88
CA SER A 179 -6.93 -4.16 13.34
C SER A 179 -8.07 -3.31 13.90
N LYS A 180 -8.88 -3.89 14.77
CA LYS A 180 -9.93 -3.15 15.49
C LYS A 180 -9.37 -2.16 16.51
N SER A 181 -8.12 -2.35 16.92
CA SER A 181 -7.39 -1.43 17.82
C SER A 181 -6.84 -0.20 17.09
N ASP A 182 -7.05 -0.07 15.78
CA ASP A 182 -6.64 1.09 14.99
C ASP A 182 -7.55 2.29 15.26
N ALA A 183 -7.11 3.15 16.17
CA ALA A 183 -7.85 4.35 16.57
C ALA A 183 -7.92 5.41 15.45
N VAL A 184 -6.95 5.46 14.55
CA VAL A 184 -6.98 6.40 13.42
C VAL A 184 -8.13 6.04 12.48
N LEU A 185 -8.27 4.76 12.15
CA LEU A 185 -9.36 4.28 11.31
C LEU A 185 -10.71 4.29 12.01
N GLU A 186 -10.73 4.29 13.35
CA GLU A 186 -11.96 4.40 14.12
C GLU A 186 -12.52 5.83 14.15
N PHE A 187 -11.67 6.82 14.40
CA PHE A 187 -12.11 8.19 14.70
C PHE A 187 -11.84 9.19 13.56
N VAL A 188 -10.74 9.04 12.83
CA VAL A 188 -10.34 10.02 11.80
C VAL A 188 -10.96 9.67 10.45
N PHE A 189 -10.98 8.39 10.07
CA PHE A 189 -11.52 7.96 8.78
C PHE A 189 -13.00 8.31 8.58
N PRO A 190 -13.93 8.06 9.53
CA PRO A 190 -15.33 8.44 9.36
C PRO A 190 -15.55 9.96 9.22
N VAL A 191 -14.75 10.76 9.93
CA VAL A 191 -14.84 12.24 9.85
C VAL A 191 -14.34 12.72 8.49
N GLY A 192 -13.24 12.17 7.99
CA GLY A 192 -12.69 12.48 6.68
C GLY A 192 -13.65 12.11 5.55
N ASN A 193 -14.24 10.94 5.59
CA ASN A 193 -15.25 10.52 4.62
C ASN A 193 -16.50 11.37 4.65
N LEU A 194 -17.00 11.71 5.84
CA LEU A 194 -18.18 12.59 5.98
C LEU A 194 -17.95 13.94 5.32
N VAL A 195 -16.79 14.56 5.52
CA VAL A 195 -16.46 15.85 4.91
C VAL A 195 -16.26 15.70 3.40
N GLY A 196 -15.56 14.64 2.95
CA GLY A 196 -15.31 14.38 1.54
C GLY A 196 -16.58 14.13 0.73
N GLU A 197 -17.52 13.37 1.25
CA GLU A 197 -18.76 13.05 0.57
C GLU A 197 -19.77 14.18 0.57
N ILE A 198 -19.84 14.99 1.63
CA ILE A 198 -20.66 16.23 1.63
C ILE A 198 -20.17 17.17 0.53
N VAL A 199 -18.85 17.25 0.33
CA VAL A 199 -18.25 18.13 -0.69
C VAL A 199 -18.40 17.56 -2.11
N MET A 200 -18.32 16.24 -2.28
CA MET A 200 -18.27 15.59 -3.61
C MET A 200 -19.62 15.03 -4.08
N HIS A 201 -20.45 14.47 -3.21
CA HIS A 201 -21.66 13.72 -3.60
C HIS A 201 -22.92 13.99 -2.76
N GLY A 202 -22.86 14.79 -1.71
CA GLY A 202 -24.04 15.24 -0.94
C GLY A 202 -24.66 14.20 0.00
N HIS A 203 -24.08 13.04 0.20
CA HIS A 203 -24.61 12.00 1.08
C HIS A 203 -23.52 11.42 2.01
N PRO A 204 -23.72 11.42 3.33
CA PRO A 204 -22.78 10.78 4.25
C PRO A 204 -22.91 9.25 4.18
N TYR A 205 -21.89 8.57 3.70
CA TYR A 205 -21.78 7.11 3.85
C TYR A 205 -21.20 6.77 5.21
N ASN A 206 -21.97 6.07 6.01
CA ASN A 206 -21.52 5.57 7.31
C ASN A 206 -20.84 4.20 7.11
N ARG A 207 -19.71 4.18 6.36
CA ARG A 207 -18.95 2.96 6.08
C ARG A 207 -17.73 2.87 6.98
N THR A 208 -17.34 1.65 7.26
CA THR A 208 -16.15 1.35 8.05
C THR A 208 -14.93 1.22 7.16
N ALA A 209 -13.74 1.42 7.75
CA ALA A 209 -12.50 1.29 7.02
C ALA A 209 -12.10 -0.18 6.82
N LEU A 210 -11.65 -0.51 5.61
CA LEU A 210 -11.11 -1.83 5.26
C LEU A 210 -10.01 -2.28 6.22
N GLY A 211 -9.10 -1.39 6.58
CA GLY A 211 -7.98 -1.67 7.49
C GLY A 211 -8.37 -1.82 8.95
N ARG A 212 -9.63 -1.51 9.32
CA ARG A 212 -10.13 -1.73 10.69
C ARG A 212 -10.93 -3.01 10.82
N ASN A 213 -11.89 -3.24 9.95
CA ASN A 213 -12.84 -4.34 10.07
C ASN A 213 -12.58 -5.48 9.07
N GLY A 214 -11.65 -5.30 8.14
CA GLY A 214 -11.52 -6.18 6.99
C GLY A 214 -12.62 -5.92 5.95
N PRO A 215 -12.66 -6.70 4.88
CA PRO A 215 -13.70 -6.56 3.86
C PRO A 215 -15.08 -6.95 4.39
N SER A 216 -16.07 -6.08 4.15
CA SER A 216 -17.46 -6.28 4.61
C SER A 216 -18.20 -7.36 3.82
N GLN A 217 -17.72 -7.71 2.63
CA GLN A 217 -18.29 -8.75 1.79
C GLN A 217 -17.22 -9.78 1.40
N PRO A 218 -17.59 -11.06 1.28
CA PRO A 218 -16.70 -12.05 0.73
C PRO A 218 -16.26 -11.60 -0.66
N ILE A 219 -14.97 -11.39 -0.83
CA ILE A 219 -14.44 -11.20 -2.17
C ILE A 219 -14.60 -12.54 -2.85
N ALA A 220 -15.45 -12.60 -3.89
CA ALA A 220 -15.63 -13.79 -4.71
C ALA A 220 -14.34 -13.99 -5.51
N LEU A 221 -13.36 -14.64 -4.89
CA LEU A 221 -12.06 -14.82 -5.46
C LEU A 221 -11.98 -16.18 -6.12
N SER A 222 -11.88 -16.17 -7.43
CA SER A 222 -11.04 -17.13 -8.16
C SER A 222 -9.57 -17.02 -7.76
N GLN A 223 -9.24 -16.20 -6.78
CA GLN A 223 -7.91 -15.71 -6.41
C GLN A 223 -7.52 -16.25 -5.04
N ARG A 224 -6.26 -16.55 -4.88
CA ARG A 224 -5.68 -16.87 -3.58
C ARG A 224 -5.57 -15.60 -2.76
N GLY A 225 -5.74 -15.69 -1.45
CA GLY A 225 -5.62 -14.54 -0.57
C GLY A 225 -6.28 -14.75 0.78
N GLY A 226 -6.32 -13.71 1.58
CA GLY A 226 -6.95 -13.76 2.89
C GLY A 226 -7.12 -12.38 3.52
N ALA A 227 -8.02 -12.31 4.49
CA ALA A 227 -8.11 -11.20 5.41
C ALA A 227 -7.68 -11.65 6.81
N TRP A 228 -6.80 -10.88 7.42
CA TRP A 228 -6.31 -11.13 8.76
C TRP A 228 -6.78 -10.03 9.68
N GLN A 229 -7.64 -10.40 10.62
CA GLN A 229 -7.97 -9.54 11.74
C GLN A 229 -6.93 -9.77 12.83
N ILE A 230 -6.11 -8.76 13.08
CA ILE A 230 -5.12 -8.78 14.15
C ILE A 230 -5.85 -8.84 15.49
N PRO A 231 -5.44 -9.72 16.43
CA PRO A 231 -6.09 -9.85 17.71
C PRO A 231 -6.08 -8.55 18.52
N ASP A 232 -7.23 -8.17 19.06
CA ASP A 232 -7.40 -6.93 19.83
C ASP A 232 -6.41 -6.84 21.03
N GLY A 233 -6.11 -7.97 21.66
CA GLY A 233 -5.14 -8.04 22.77
C GLY A 233 -3.70 -7.67 22.41
N TRP A 234 -3.41 -7.49 21.11
CA TRP A 234 -2.10 -7.02 20.66
C TRP A 234 -2.02 -5.50 20.52
N HIS A 235 -3.13 -4.81 20.66
CA HIS A 235 -3.22 -3.35 20.59
C HIS A 235 -2.50 -2.74 19.39
N TYR A 236 -2.70 -3.37 18.21
CA TYR A 236 -2.01 -2.99 17.00
C TYR A 236 -2.63 -1.73 16.41
N GLY A 237 -1.96 -0.60 16.61
CA GLY A 237 -2.39 0.70 16.13
C GLY A 237 -2.01 0.96 14.68
N HIS A 238 -2.42 2.10 14.15
CA HIS A 238 -2.28 2.47 12.72
C HIS A 238 -0.83 2.39 12.19
N GLY A 239 0.15 2.82 12.99
CA GLY A 239 1.57 2.83 12.59
C GLY A 239 2.33 1.53 12.87
N ASP A 240 1.69 0.51 13.44
CA ASP A 240 2.40 -0.70 13.88
C ASP A 240 2.64 -1.72 12.75
N TYR A 241 2.07 -1.47 11.57
CA TYR A 241 2.26 -2.30 10.38
C TYR A 241 3.63 -2.11 9.71
N LEU A 242 4.26 -0.97 9.93
CA LEU A 242 5.55 -0.65 9.33
C LEU A 242 6.68 -0.93 10.33
N PRO A 243 7.86 -1.35 9.84
CA PRO A 243 9.03 -1.48 10.69
C PRO A 243 9.32 -0.14 11.37
N LYS A 244 9.44 -0.16 12.69
CA LYS A 244 9.91 1.02 13.42
C LYS A 244 11.44 1.00 13.36
N ASN A 245 12.06 2.15 13.13
CA ASN A 245 13.50 2.33 13.26
C ASN A 245 13.94 1.90 14.65
N SER A 246 14.24 0.66 14.83
CA SER A 246 14.83 0.15 16.04
C SER A 246 15.94 -0.83 15.66
N ALA A 247 17.10 -0.59 16.21
CA ALA A 247 18.18 -1.56 16.28
C ALA A 247 17.78 -2.82 17.08
N GLY A 248 16.51 -3.19 17.03
CA GLY A 248 15.97 -4.38 17.65
C GLY A 248 16.27 -5.63 16.81
N PRO A 249 16.34 -6.82 17.45
CA PRO A 249 16.67 -8.04 16.73
C PRO A 249 15.67 -8.27 15.59
N ARG A 250 16.19 -8.56 14.41
CA ARG A 250 15.41 -9.03 13.26
C ARG A 250 14.75 -10.34 13.66
N ILE A 251 13.46 -10.32 13.90
CA ILE A 251 12.70 -11.53 14.15
C ILE A 251 11.82 -11.75 12.96
N SER A 252 12.27 -12.64 12.13
CA SER A 252 11.48 -13.22 11.05
C SER A 252 11.20 -14.67 11.42
N PRO A 253 10.05 -15.02 11.97
CA PRO A 253 9.54 -16.34 11.67
C PRO A 253 9.02 -16.32 10.23
N PRO A 254 9.31 -17.34 9.44
CA PRO A 254 8.60 -17.52 8.18
C PRO A 254 7.11 -17.71 8.50
N ILE A 255 6.30 -16.76 8.09
CA ILE A 255 4.85 -16.91 8.18
C ILE A 255 4.43 -17.60 6.91
N THR A 256 4.26 -18.90 7.00
CA THR A 256 3.61 -19.67 5.94
C THR A 256 2.13 -19.31 5.98
N VAL A 257 1.71 -18.40 5.14
CA VAL A 257 0.28 -18.11 4.97
C VAL A 257 -0.30 -19.21 4.07
N PRO A 258 -1.25 -20.01 4.57
CA PRO A 258 -1.88 -21.03 3.73
C PRO A 258 -2.54 -20.38 2.52
N ALA A 259 -2.42 -21.00 1.37
CA ALA A 259 -3.19 -20.60 0.20
C ALA A 259 -4.67 -20.82 0.51
N GLN A 260 -5.43 -19.74 0.60
CA GLN A 260 -6.86 -19.79 0.87
C GLN A 260 -7.64 -19.21 -0.30
N THR A 261 -8.72 -19.88 -0.64
CA THR A 261 -9.65 -19.46 -1.71
C THR A 261 -10.72 -18.49 -1.21
N THR A 262 -10.85 -18.31 0.10
CA THR A 262 -11.81 -17.40 0.74
C THR A 262 -11.09 -16.51 1.73
N LEU A 263 -11.52 -15.24 1.84
CA LEU A 263 -11.04 -14.34 2.88
C LEU A 263 -11.66 -14.75 4.22
N VAL A 264 -10.92 -15.53 4.99
CA VAL A 264 -11.27 -15.86 6.36
C VAL A 264 -10.21 -15.29 7.30
N PRO A 265 -10.61 -14.87 8.51
CA PRO A 265 -9.65 -14.44 9.51
C PRO A 265 -8.69 -15.60 9.81
N VAL A 266 -7.39 -15.38 9.61
CA VAL A 266 -6.35 -16.34 9.94
C VAL A 266 -5.76 -15.94 11.28
N GLN A 267 -5.62 -16.90 12.18
CA GLN A 267 -4.95 -16.65 13.44
C GLN A 267 -3.46 -16.44 13.17
N PRO A 268 -2.87 -15.36 13.68
CA PRO A 268 -1.45 -15.11 13.54
C PRO A 268 -0.61 -16.10 14.36
N PRO A 269 0.68 -16.24 14.04
CA PRO A 269 1.58 -17.12 14.79
C PRO A 269 1.66 -16.70 16.26
N VAL A 270 1.77 -17.69 17.14
CA VAL A 270 1.69 -17.58 18.59
C VAL A 270 2.77 -16.69 19.22
N ASP A 271 3.86 -16.44 18.53
CA ASP A 271 5.06 -15.75 19.03
C ASP A 271 4.98 -14.23 19.06
N GLY A 272 3.80 -13.68 18.90
CA GLY A 272 3.55 -12.25 18.96
C GLY A 272 3.87 -11.52 17.67
N TRP A 273 2.99 -10.63 17.34
CA TRP A 273 3.16 -9.72 16.22
C TRP A 273 4.27 -8.72 16.47
N LYS A 274 5.09 -8.55 15.48
CA LYS A 274 6.11 -7.52 15.50
C LYS A 274 5.97 -6.65 14.26
N PRO A 275 6.41 -5.40 14.29
CA PRO A 275 6.32 -4.49 13.14
C PRO A 275 6.89 -5.06 11.85
N SER A 276 7.85 -5.97 11.93
CA SER A 276 8.42 -6.70 10.79
C SER A 276 7.48 -7.73 10.15
N TRP A 277 6.31 -8.01 10.76
CA TRP A 277 5.43 -9.05 10.23
C TRP A 277 4.88 -8.73 8.86
N SER A 278 4.44 -7.49 8.63
CA SER A 278 3.91 -7.10 7.32
C SER A 278 4.95 -7.26 6.22
N ALA A 279 6.20 -6.91 6.50
CA ALA A 279 7.32 -7.16 5.60
C ALA A 279 7.57 -8.66 5.42
N ALA A 280 7.54 -9.44 6.50
CA ALA A 280 7.70 -10.90 6.45
C ALA A 280 6.53 -11.56 5.69
N ALA A 281 5.28 -11.16 5.95
CA ALA A 281 4.11 -11.67 5.22
C ALA A 281 4.17 -11.39 3.73
N VAL A 282 4.69 -10.24 3.33
CA VAL A 282 4.93 -9.90 1.92
C VAL A 282 6.05 -10.78 1.35
N SER A 283 7.14 -10.96 2.09
CA SER A 283 8.31 -11.75 1.64
C SER A 283 7.99 -13.23 1.43
N THR A 284 7.33 -13.87 2.39
CA THR A 284 7.00 -15.30 2.33
C THR A 284 6.00 -15.67 1.24
N GLN A 285 5.39 -14.68 0.65
CA GLN A 285 4.37 -14.87 -0.39
C GLN A 285 4.93 -14.71 -1.81
N ILE A 286 6.20 -14.31 -1.95
CA ILE A 286 6.82 -14.08 -3.25
C ILE A 286 7.52 -15.35 -3.79
N ASP A 287 7.65 -16.39 -3.00
CA ASP A 287 8.21 -17.70 -3.39
C ASP A 287 7.28 -18.52 -4.28
#